data_d3a7dabdc734aa48bd006812427929ac
#
_entry.id   d3a7dabdc734aa48bd006812427929ac
#
_cell.length_a   1.000
_cell.length_b   1.000
_cell.length_c   1.000
_cell.angle_alpha   90.00
_cell.angle_beta   90.00
_cell.angle_gamma   90.00
#
_symmetry.space_group_name_H-M   'P 1'
#
loop_
_entity.id
_entity.type
_entity.pdbx_description
1 polymer ?
#
loop_
_entity_poly.entity_id
_entity_poly.type
_entity_poly.pdbx_seq_one_letter_code
_entity_poly.pdbx_strand_id
1 'polypeptide(L)'
;MIDLFYKAYSFWRRYGTRAAIKRIRAELGPKPQLAPAAYSAPVIAPSATPRSAAQLTKARFEALLPLALYLLPPSPHKRITVVTDSIARSSLFGGVGTALIFATLLANRMGADLRVITRTERPQADNVDHILSVYGLTLKGEMQFKFLPIHERNQSSDFTESELFITTSWWTTASTLGSVPASSILYLLQEDERMFYPFGDDRLRCEEILARRDISFLINTKLLFDHLVADGLTNIAEMGSYFEPAFPSRVFRPSSVDKEPGGKRKFIFYARPNNVRNLFYLGIEVIEAAIAHNVLDLNVWDIVFVGKDTPDIVFGNGYSPIKRENMSWSEYAALAGTIDLGLSLMYTPHPSYPPLDLAASGAVVVTNQFGIKQDLRRYSANLICARAERAALVEALRQGVALAINQPLRQKNFLGNGLCTDWEVSFSDTIERLAGRH
;
A
#
# COMPACT_ATOMS: atom_id res chain seq x y z
N MET A 1 -9.30 -31.07 -6.95
CA MET A 1 -9.79 -31.42 -8.30
C MET A 1 -11.26 -31.09 -8.51
N ILE A 2 -12.15 -31.48 -7.61
CA ILE A 2 -13.63 -31.25 -7.72
C ILE A 2 -13.98 -29.76 -7.76
N ASP A 3 -13.31 -28.90 -6.98
CA ASP A 3 -13.57 -27.45 -6.90
C ASP A 3 -13.17 -26.71 -8.20
N LEU A 4 -12.12 -27.18 -8.89
CA LEU A 4 -11.69 -26.64 -10.18
C LEU A 4 -12.71 -26.96 -11.29
N PHE A 5 -13.28 -28.17 -11.26
CA PHE A 5 -14.32 -28.57 -12.21
C PHE A 5 -15.62 -27.78 -12.02
N TYR A 6 -16.00 -27.52 -10.78
CA TYR A 6 -17.21 -26.74 -10.49
C TYR A 6 -17.06 -25.28 -10.91
N LYS A 7 -15.89 -24.67 -10.70
CA LYS A 7 -15.57 -23.32 -11.16
C LYS A 7 -15.50 -23.23 -12.69
N ALA A 8 -14.92 -24.22 -13.35
CA ALA A 8 -14.87 -24.29 -14.81
C ALA A 8 -16.28 -24.48 -15.43
N TYR A 9 -17.12 -25.31 -14.82
CA TYR A 9 -18.49 -25.55 -15.28
C TYR A 9 -19.39 -24.32 -15.10
N SER A 10 -19.31 -23.63 -13.96
CA SER A 10 -20.08 -22.41 -13.71
C SER A 10 -19.68 -21.28 -14.64
N PHE A 11 -18.38 -21.16 -14.93
CA PHE A 11 -17.84 -20.20 -15.88
C PHE A 11 -18.26 -20.49 -17.32
N TRP A 12 -18.18 -21.76 -17.74
CA TRP A 12 -18.66 -22.22 -19.06
C TRP A 12 -20.13 -21.91 -19.27
N ARG A 13 -21.00 -22.19 -18.29
CA ARG A 13 -22.43 -21.92 -18.36
C ARG A 13 -22.76 -20.42 -18.46
N ARG A 14 -21.88 -19.56 -17.95
CA ARG A 14 -22.08 -18.11 -17.90
C ARG A 14 -21.49 -17.35 -19.10
N TYR A 15 -20.39 -17.85 -19.67
CA TYR A 15 -19.59 -17.13 -20.68
C TYR A 15 -19.36 -17.90 -21.98
N GLY A 16 -19.84 -19.13 -22.09
CA GLY A 16 -19.78 -19.99 -23.30
C GLY A 16 -18.43 -20.69 -23.48
N THR A 17 -18.44 -21.64 -24.43
CA THR A 17 -17.33 -22.60 -24.65
C THR A 17 -16.01 -21.94 -25.05
N ARG A 18 -16.03 -20.87 -25.88
CA ARG A 18 -14.80 -20.17 -26.28
C ARG A 18 -14.09 -19.47 -25.16
N ALA A 19 -14.85 -18.84 -24.26
CA ALA A 19 -14.30 -18.17 -23.08
C ALA A 19 -13.76 -19.17 -22.05
N ALA A 20 -14.44 -20.29 -21.85
CA ALA A 20 -14.00 -21.37 -20.97
C ALA A 20 -12.71 -22.02 -21.46
N ILE A 21 -12.59 -22.31 -22.77
CA ILE A 21 -11.37 -22.88 -23.39
C ILE A 21 -10.19 -21.89 -23.27
N LYS A 22 -10.43 -20.57 -23.48
CA LYS A 22 -9.39 -19.54 -23.33
C LYS A 22 -8.88 -19.47 -21.90
N ARG A 23 -9.76 -19.58 -20.91
CA ARG A 23 -9.41 -19.59 -19.49
C ARG A 23 -8.67 -20.86 -19.08
N ILE A 24 -9.13 -22.03 -19.51
CA ILE A 24 -8.46 -23.31 -19.28
C ILE A 24 -7.06 -23.33 -19.89
N ARG A 25 -6.88 -22.80 -21.11
CA ARG A 25 -5.56 -22.66 -21.73
C ARG A 25 -4.65 -21.68 -20.99
N ALA A 26 -5.20 -20.62 -20.40
CA ALA A 26 -4.44 -19.67 -19.58
C ALA A 26 -4.03 -20.26 -18.22
N GLU A 27 -4.84 -21.16 -17.64
CA GLU A 27 -4.57 -21.80 -16.36
C GLU A 27 -3.71 -23.08 -16.47
N LEU A 28 -3.81 -23.82 -17.60
CA LEU A 28 -3.08 -25.07 -17.83
C LEU A 28 -1.89 -24.93 -18.80
N GLY A 29 -1.75 -23.78 -19.47
CA GLY A 29 -0.56 -23.50 -20.29
C GLY A 29 0.69 -23.44 -19.40
N PRO A 30 1.90 -23.70 -19.97
CA PRO A 30 3.12 -23.46 -19.22
C PRO A 30 3.06 -22.03 -18.72
N LYS A 31 3.07 -21.87 -17.38
CA LYS A 31 3.16 -20.53 -16.77
C LYS A 31 4.40 -19.92 -17.40
N PRO A 32 4.29 -18.78 -18.08
CA PRO A 32 5.49 -18.12 -18.58
C PRO A 32 6.41 -17.98 -17.37
N GLN A 33 7.65 -18.45 -17.47
CA GLN A 33 8.70 -18.05 -16.56
C GLN A 33 8.67 -16.53 -16.61
N LEU A 34 8.12 -15.93 -15.56
CA LEU A 34 8.17 -14.49 -15.39
C LEU A 34 9.64 -14.13 -15.30
N ALA A 35 10.19 -13.71 -16.43
CA ALA A 35 11.34 -12.81 -16.38
C ALA A 35 10.99 -11.74 -15.33
N PRO A 36 11.96 -11.27 -14.53
CA PRO A 36 11.71 -10.24 -13.55
C PRO A 36 10.89 -9.16 -14.26
N ALA A 37 9.79 -8.75 -13.66
CA ALA A 37 8.99 -7.66 -14.16
C ALA A 37 9.84 -6.38 -14.09
N ALA A 38 10.83 -6.30 -14.96
CA ALA A 38 11.27 -5.04 -15.48
C ALA A 38 9.97 -4.43 -16.00
N TYR A 39 9.60 -3.27 -15.49
CA TYR A 39 8.52 -2.47 -16.04
C TYR A 39 8.74 -2.39 -17.55
N SER A 40 8.22 -3.36 -18.26
CA SER A 40 8.15 -3.34 -19.70
C SER A 40 6.95 -2.45 -20.00
N ALA A 41 7.22 -1.19 -20.29
CA ALA A 41 6.27 -0.37 -21.00
C ALA A 41 5.65 -1.27 -22.10
N PRO A 42 4.32 -1.27 -22.25
CA PRO A 42 3.68 -2.12 -23.26
C PRO A 42 4.40 -1.91 -24.59
N VAL A 43 5.04 -2.97 -25.08
CA VAL A 43 5.71 -2.93 -26.39
C VAL A 43 4.61 -2.66 -27.39
N ILE A 44 4.60 -1.48 -27.95
CA ILE A 44 3.68 -1.12 -29.02
C ILE A 44 4.12 -1.95 -30.23
N ALA A 45 3.43 -3.06 -30.46
CA ALA A 45 3.66 -3.88 -31.65
C ALA A 45 3.46 -3.00 -32.91
N PRO A 46 4.32 -3.11 -33.93
CA PRO A 46 4.14 -2.39 -35.17
C PRO A 46 2.73 -2.67 -35.71
N SER A 47 1.90 -1.65 -35.82
CA SER A 47 0.57 -1.76 -36.44
C SER A 47 0.73 -1.66 -37.97
N ALA A 48 0.04 -2.53 -38.71
CA ALA A 48 -0.01 -2.45 -40.15
C ALA A 48 -0.65 -1.14 -40.67
N THR A 49 -1.42 -0.44 -39.83
CA THR A 49 -2.05 0.83 -40.16
C THR A 49 -1.39 1.97 -39.37
N PRO A 50 -0.92 3.04 -40.03
CA PRO A 50 -0.38 4.20 -39.33
C PRO A 50 -1.40 4.82 -38.37
N ARG A 51 -0.98 5.14 -37.14
CA ARG A 51 -1.76 5.88 -36.17
C ARG A 51 -1.33 7.34 -36.14
N SER A 52 -2.24 8.26 -35.90
CA SER A 52 -1.86 9.63 -35.64
C SER A 52 -1.07 9.73 -34.31
N ALA A 53 -0.22 10.74 -34.17
CA ALA A 53 0.51 11.00 -32.92
C ALA A 53 -0.45 11.09 -31.72
N ALA A 54 -1.58 11.76 -31.87
CA ALA A 54 -2.61 11.87 -30.84
C ALA A 54 -3.20 10.51 -30.44
N GLN A 55 -3.45 9.62 -31.42
CA GLN A 55 -3.94 8.25 -31.14
C GLN A 55 -2.90 7.42 -30.40
N LEU A 56 -1.63 7.52 -30.77
CA LEU A 56 -0.54 6.82 -30.09
C LEU A 56 -0.40 7.28 -28.64
N THR A 57 -0.35 8.58 -28.42
CA THR A 57 -0.21 9.20 -27.09
C THR A 57 -1.43 8.86 -26.21
N LYS A 58 -2.64 8.96 -26.77
CA LYS A 58 -3.87 8.61 -26.06
C LYS A 58 -3.89 7.13 -25.63
N ALA A 59 -3.49 6.22 -26.52
CA ALA A 59 -3.44 4.80 -26.20
C ALA A 59 -2.38 4.47 -25.15
N ARG A 60 -1.21 5.15 -25.20
CA ARG A 60 -0.14 4.95 -24.22
C ARG A 60 -0.52 5.42 -22.81
N PHE A 61 -1.24 6.53 -22.72
CA PHE A 61 -1.63 7.17 -21.47
C PHE A 61 -3.13 7.13 -21.22
N GLU A 62 -3.79 6.06 -21.60
CA GLU A 62 -5.24 5.90 -21.47
C GLU A 62 -5.71 6.06 -20.02
N ALA A 63 -4.91 5.62 -19.04
CA ALA A 63 -5.17 5.78 -17.62
C ALA A 63 -5.25 7.25 -17.15
N LEU A 64 -4.68 8.18 -17.90
CA LEU A 64 -4.68 9.61 -17.57
C LEU A 64 -5.85 10.37 -18.21
N LEU A 65 -6.65 9.73 -19.06
CA LEU A 65 -7.77 10.37 -19.69
C LEU A 65 -8.81 10.80 -18.64
N PRO A 66 -9.48 11.96 -18.85
CA PRO A 66 -10.47 12.49 -17.93
C PRO A 66 -11.54 11.46 -17.53
N LEU A 67 -11.98 11.48 -16.30
CA LEU A 67 -13.14 10.69 -15.87
C LEU A 67 -14.38 11.18 -16.63
N ALA A 68 -15.30 10.26 -16.94
CA ALA A 68 -16.58 10.63 -17.56
C ALA A 68 -17.53 11.16 -16.48
N LEU A 69 -17.34 12.43 -16.08
CA LEU A 69 -18.16 13.11 -15.09
C LEU A 69 -18.99 14.22 -15.76
N TYR A 70 -20.20 14.45 -15.22
CA TYR A 70 -21.06 15.57 -15.62
C TYR A 70 -21.52 16.35 -14.39
N LEU A 71 -21.55 17.68 -14.53
CA LEU A 71 -21.92 18.58 -13.46
C LEU A 71 -23.43 18.56 -13.24
N LEU A 72 -23.84 18.42 -11.98
CA LEU A 72 -25.21 18.63 -11.53
C LEU A 72 -25.42 20.06 -10.99
N PRO A 73 -26.67 20.56 -10.97
CA PRO A 73 -26.99 21.78 -10.25
C PRO A 73 -26.52 21.72 -8.80
N PRO A 74 -26.27 22.88 -8.17
CA PRO A 74 -25.87 22.94 -6.76
C PRO A 74 -26.86 22.18 -5.88
N SER A 75 -26.32 21.41 -4.93
CA SER A 75 -27.07 20.61 -3.96
C SER A 75 -26.65 21.01 -2.55
N PRO A 76 -27.59 21.06 -1.59
CA PRO A 76 -27.24 21.24 -0.18
C PRO A 76 -26.54 20.00 0.41
N HIS A 77 -26.66 18.85 -0.24
CA HIS A 77 -26.00 17.63 0.21
C HIS A 77 -24.52 17.66 -0.16
N LYS A 78 -23.66 17.60 0.85
CA LYS A 78 -22.23 17.50 0.67
C LYS A 78 -21.85 16.06 0.35
N ARG A 79 -20.86 15.90 -0.51
CA ARG A 79 -20.33 14.59 -0.86
C ARG A 79 -18.80 14.63 -0.95
N ILE A 80 -18.17 13.57 -0.47
CA ILE A 80 -16.74 13.30 -0.64
C ILE A 80 -16.61 12.12 -1.58
N THR A 81 -15.76 12.23 -2.60
CA THR A 81 -15.53 11.15 -3.56
C THR A 81 -14.06 10.68 -3.50
N VAL A 82 -13.85 9.42 -3.16
CA VAL A 82 -12.54 8.76 -3.28
C VAL A 82 -12.40 8.19 -4.69
N VAL A 83 -11.32 8.55 -5.39
CA VAL A 83 -10.98 7.99 -6.70
C VAL A 83 -9.76 7.10 -6.55
N THR A 84 -9.94 5.80 -6.82
CA THR A 84 -8.89 4.79 -6.70
C THR A 84 -9.00 3.76 -7.83
N ASP A 85 -7.97 2.95 -8.03
CA ASP A 85 -8.04 1.89 -9.05
C ASP A 85 -8.92 0.72 -8.59
N SER A 86 -8.77 0.30 -7.34
CA SER A 86 -9.43 -0.89 -6.79
C SER A 86 -9.64 -0.79 -5.30
N ILE A 87 -10.72 -1.40 -4.83
CA ILE A 87 -10.99 -1.70 -3.41
C ILE A 87 -11.09 -3.21 -3.18
N ALA A 88 -10.46 -4.02 -4.03
CA ALA A 88 -10.32 -5.44 -3.77
C ALA A 88 -9.50 -5.69 -2.50
N ARG A 89 -9.74 -6.81 -1.85
CA ARG A 89 -9.10 -7.16 -0.58
C ARG A 89 -7.57 -7.01 -0.60
N SER A 90 -6.93 -7.36 -1.73
CA SER A 90 -5.47 -7.21 -1.90
C SER A 90 -5.00 -5.77 -2.06
N SER A 91 -5.88 -4.83 -2.40
CA SER A 91 -5.58 -3.41 -2.61
C SER A 91 -5.76 -2.57 -1.34
N LEU A 92 -6.51 -3.08 -0.35
CA LEU A 92 -6.82 -2.36 0.89
C LEU A 92 -5.67 -2.30 1.90
N PHE A 93 -4.63 -3.10 1.69
CA PHE A 93 -3.43 -3.04 2.54
C PHE A 93 -2.66 -1.74 2.27
N GLY A 94 -2.53 -0.90 3.29
CA GLY A 94 -1.81 0.37 3.22
C GLY A 94 -2.63 1.51 2.62
N GLY A 95 -2.24 2.01 1.44
CA GLY A 95 -2.67 3.28 0.91
C GLY A 95 -4.16 3.47 0.70
N VAL A 96 -4.84 2.53 0.08
CA VAL A 96 -6.28 2.65 -0.20
C VAL A 96 -7.09 2.56 1.09
N GLY A 97 -6.71 1.67 2.01
CA GLY A 97 -7.34 1.56 3.32
C GLY A 97 -7.24 2.87 4.11
N THR A 98 -6.05 3.48 4.12
CA THR A 98 -5.82 4.79 4.76
C THR A 98 -6.71 5.89 4.14
N ALA A 99 -6.88 5.90 2.81
CA ALA A 99 -7.73 6.86 2.13
C ALA A 99 -9.21 6.69 2.51
N LEU A 100 -9.69 5.46 2.64
CA LEU A 100 -11.07 5.17 3.05
C LEU A 100 -11.32 5.56 4.52
N ILE A 101 -10.37 5.31 5.41
CA ILE A 101 -10.43 5.74 6.82
C ILE A 101 -10.52 7.26 6.89
N PHE A 102 -9.59 7.96 6.22
CA PHE A 102 -9.57 9.42 6.18
C PHE A 102 -10.88 10.00 5.61
N ALA A 103 -11.34 9.49 4.45
CA ALA A 103 -12.55 9.95 3.80
C ALA A 103 -13.80 9.74 4.68
N THR A 104 -13.87 8.61 5.40
CA THR A 104 -14.97 8.32 6.34
C THR A 104 -14.99 9.32 7.50
N LEU A 105 -13.84 9.57 8.12
CA LEU A 105 -13.73 10.52 9.23
C LEU A 105 -14.07 11.95 8.78
N LEU A 106 -13.57 12.35 7.61
CA LEU A 106 -13.86 13.66 7.04
C LEU A 106 -15.35 13.79 6.67
N ALA A 107 -15.96 12.78 6.05
CA ALA A 107 -17.39 12.75 5.73
C ALA A 107 -18.24 12.88 6.99
N ASN A 108 -17.92 12.13 8.05
CA ASN A 108 -18.60 12.21 9.33
C ASN A 108 -18.51 13.62 9.97
N ARG A 109 -17.34 14.27 9.87
CA ARG A 109 -17.12 15.61 10.40
C ARG A 109 -17.88 16.69 9.62
N MET A 110 -18.01 16.51 8.30
CA MET A 110 -18.70 17.46 7.41
C MET A 110 -20.21 17.21 7.28
N GLY A 111 -20.73 16.09 7.80
CA GLY A 111 -22.11 15.64 7.55
C GLY A 111 -22.32 15.30 6.07
N ALA A 112 -21.33 14.72 5.41
CA ALA A 112 -21.32 14.43 3.99
C ALA A 112 -21.53 12.95 3.71
N ASP A 113 -22.04 12.63 2.52
CA ASP A 113 -22.04 11.29 1.96
C ASP A 113 -20.63 10.92 1.43
N LEU A 114 -20.34 9.63 1.34
CA LEU A 114 -19.09 9.12 0.79
C LEU A 114 -19.35 8.33 -0.48
N ARG A 115 -18.63 8.65 -1.53
CA ARG A 115 -18.62 7.89 -2.77
C ARG A 115 -17.25 7.33 -3.07
N VAL A 116 -17.20 6.09 -3.54
CA VAL A 116 -15.96 5.44 -4.00
C VAL A 116 -16.08 5.14 -5.49
N ILE A 117 -15.17 5.71 -6.27
CA ILE A 117 -15.03 5.45 -7.71
C ILE A 117 -13.82 4.53 -7.89
N THR A 118 -14.06 3.35 -8.49
CA THR A 118 -12.98 2.45 -8.90
C THR A 118 -12.80 2.46 -10.42
N ARG A 119 -11.56 2.17 -10.89
CA ARG A 119 -11.18 2.33 -12.30
C ARG A 119 -10.72 1.07 -13.00
N THR A 120 -10.16 0.10 -12.27
CA THR A 120 -9.63 -1.15 -12.87
C THR A 120 -10.53 -2.34 -12.68
N GLU A 121 -11.31 -2.36 -11.62
CA GLU A 121 -12.27 -3.43 -11.33
C GLU A 121 -13.51 -2.91 -10.61
N ARG A 122 -14.61 -3.66 -10.71
CA ARG A 122 -15.87 -3.28 -10.05
C ARG A 122 -15.68 -3.24 -8.54
N PRO A 123 -16.24 -2.20 -7.86
CA PRO A 123 -16.09 -2.05 -6.43
C PRO A 123 -16.74 -3.22 -5.67
N GLN A 124 -16.04 -3.70 -4.65
CA GLN A 124 -16.50 -4.73 -3.73
C GLN A 124 -16.84 -4.05 -2.40
N ALA A 125 -18.09 -3.67 -2.22
CA ALA A 125 -18.57 -2.87 -1.08
C ALA A 125 -18.19 -3.50 0.28
N ASP A 126 -18.40 -4.81 0.43
CA ASP A 126 -18.13 -5.56 1.67
C ASP A 126 -16.69 -5.37 2.18
N ASN A 127 -15.74 -5.08 1.29
CA ASN A 127 -14.36 -4.85 1.68
C ASN A 127 -14.16 -3.52 2.42
N VAL A 128 -14.98 -2.50 2.08
CA VAL A 128 -14.95 -1.20 2.78
C VAL A 128 -15.57 -1.37 4.18
N ASP A 129 -16.71 -2.03 4.27
CA ASP A 129 -17.36 -2.32 5.56
C ASP A 129 -16.43 -3.11 6.48
N HIS A 130 -15.72 -4.09 5.91
CA HIS A 130 -14.75 -4.88 6.66
C HIS A 130 -13.62 -4.01 7.23
N ILE A 131 -12.99 -3.15 6.42
CA ILE A 131 -11.86 -2.32 6.92
C ILE A 131 -12.35 -1.31 7.96
N LEU A 132 -13.49 -0.67 7.74
CA LEU A 132 -14.06 0.27 8.70
C LEU A 132 -14.39 -0.43 10.03
N SER A 133 -14.97 -1.63 9.97
CA SER A 133 -15.26 -2.47 11.15
C SER A 133 -13.98 -2.82 11.93
N VAL A 134 -12.91 -3.24 11.25
CA VAL A 134 -11.61 -3.54 11.89
C VAL A 134 -11.09 -2.35 12.68
N TYR A 135 -11.22 -1.14 12.12
CA TYR A 135 -10.82 0.09 12.80
C TYR A 135 -11.93 0.69 13.67
N GLY A 136 -13.16 0.05 13.77
CA GLY A 136 -14.34 0.44 14.50
C GLY A 136 -14.85 1.82 14.12
N LEU A 137 -14.74 2.12 12.86
CA LEU A 137 -15.29 3.30 12.24
C LEU A 137 -16.65 2.97 11.63
N THR A 138 -17.55 3.96 11.66
CA THR A 138 -18.86 3.87 11.01
C THR A 138 -19.09 5.15 10.23
N LEU A 139 -19.49 5.04 8.97
CA LEU A 139 -19.94 6.19 8.20
C LEU A 139 -21.33 6.59 8.68
N LYS A 140 -21.56 7.89 8.91
CA LYS A 140 -22.85 8.45 9.32
C LYS A 140 -23.75 8.79 8.13
N GLY A 141 -23.16 9.17 6.99
CA GLY A 141 -23.85 9.42 5.73
C GLY A 141 -24.06 8.17 4.88
N GLU A 142 -24.51 8.36 3.64
CA GLU A 142 -24.67 7.26 2.69
C GLU A 142 -23.34 6.88 2.02
N MET A 143 -23.16 5.58 1.73
CA MET A 143 -22.05 5.05 0.96
C MET A 143 -22.48 4.72 -0.46
N GLN A 144 -21.80 5.29 -1.46
CA GLN A 144 -22.08 5.05 -2.87
C GLN A 144 -20.86 4.46 -3.57
N PHE A 145 -21.08 3.55 -4.51
CA PHE A 145 -20.02 2.93 -5.31
C PHE A 145 -20.27 3.15 -6.80
N LYS A 146 -19.23 3.54 -7.52
CA LYS A 146 -19.25 3.71 -8.97
C LYS A 146 -18.04 3.02 -9.59
N PHE A 147 -18.25 2.45 -10.78
CA PHE A 147 -17.18 1.91 -11.60
C PHE A 147 -17.03 2.75 -12.85
N LEU A 148 -15.92 3.44 -12.98
CA LEU A 148 -15.57 4.23 -14.16
C LEU A 148 -14.29 3.65 -14.79
N PRO A 149 -14.43 2.60 -15.62
CA PRO A 149 -13.28 1.85 -16.13
C PRO A 149 -12.39 2.68 -17.05
N ILE A 150 -11.09 2.39 -17.02
CA ILE A 150 -10.08 3.06 -17.84
C ILE A 150 -10.36 2.82 -19.34
N HIS A 151 -10.68 1.57 -19.71
CA HIS A 151 -10.77 1.12 -21.10
C HIS A 151 -12.17 1.24 -21.70
N GLU A 152 -13.21 1.34 -20.88
CA GLU A 152 -14.60 1.39 -21.34
C GLU A 152 -15.23 2.73 -20.90
N ARG A 153 -15.42 3.66 -21.83
CA ARG A 153 -15.91 5.01 -21.54
C ARG A 153 -17.43 5.19 -21.68
N ASN A 154 -18.16 4.08 -21.60
CA ASN A 154 -19.62 4.05 -21.69
C ASN A 154 -20.32 4.28 -20.33
N GLN A 155 -19.56 4.43 -19.25
CA GLN A 155 -20.08 4.73 -17.91
C GLN A 155 -19.70 6.14 -17.51
N SER A 156 -20.65 6.85 -16.91
CA SER A 156 -20.45 8.19 -16.38
C SER A 156 -21.02 8.31 -14.98
N SER A 157 -20.61 9.35 -14.27
CA SER A 157 -21.16 9.71 -12.97
C SER A 157 -21.36 11.21 -12.88
N ASP A 158 -22.23 11.61 -12.00
CA ASP A 158 -22.47 13.00 -11.64
C ASP A 158 -21.38 13.55 -10.71
N PHE A 159 -21.29 14.87 -10.61
CA PHE A 159 -20.62 15.58 -9.52
C PHE A 159 -21.26 16.96 -9.29
N THR A 160 -21.00 17.58 -8.13
CA THR A 160 -21.41 18.93 -7.79
C THR A 160 -20.19 19.81 -7.54
N GLU A 161 -20.34 21.14 -7.67
CA GLU A 161 -19.25 22.09 -7.44
C GLU A 161 -18.68 22.05 -6.00
N SER A 162 -19.51 21.67 -5.02
CA SER A 162 -19.13 21.55 -3.61
C SER A 162 -18.50 20.20 -3.24
N GLU A 163 -18.35 19.30 -4.20
CA GLU A 163 -17.82 17.96 -3.96
C GLU A 163 -16.29 17.97 -3.84
N LEU A 164 -15.75 17.30 -2.80
CA LEU A 164 -14.33 17.10 -2.61
C LEU A 164 -13.90 15.74 -3.16
N PHE A 165 -12.86 15.74 -3.99
CA PHE A 165 -12.30 14.53 -4.57
C PHE A 165 -10.98 14.18 -3.89
N ILE A 166 -10.91 13.00 -3.26
CA ILE A 166 -9.70 12.43 -2.68
C ILE A 166 -9.13 11.42 -3.68
N THR A 167 -7.97 11.73 -4.24
CA THR A 167 -7.30 10.86 -5.20
C THR A 167 -6.16 10.10 -4.52
N THR A 168 -5.90 8.85 -4.94
CA THR A 168 -4.97 7.94 -4.23
C THR A 168 -3.68 7.66 -5.00
N SER A 169 -3.53 8.23 -6.19
CA SER A 169 -2.34 8.10 -7.03
C SER A 169 -2.22 9.28 -8.00
N TRP A 170 -1.02 9.49 -8.57
CA TRP A 170 -0.82 10.56 -9.54
C TRP A 170 -1.69 10.39 -10.80
N TRP A 171 -1.92 9.17 -11.28
CA TRP A 171 -2.77 8.91 -12.45
C TRP A 171 -4.26 9.06 -12.15
N THR A 172 -4.73 8.72 -10.95
CA THR A 172 -6.11 9.06 -10.54
C THR A 172 -6.28 10.57 -10.37
N THR A 173 -5.26 11.27 -9.88
CA THR A 173 -5.22 12.74 -9.81
C THR A 173 -5.28 13.34 -11.21
N ALA A 174 -4.42 12.90 -12.13
CA ALA A 174 -4.39 13.38 -13.51
C ALA A 174 -5.73 13.21 -14.23
N SER A 175 -6.37 12.03 -14.08
CA SER A 175 -7.67 11.79 -14.70
C SER A 175 -8.81 12.61 -14.06
N THR A 176 -8.76 12.87 -12.76
CA THR A 176 -9.73 13.69 -12.05
C THR A 176 -9.61 15.17 -12.45
N LEU A 177 -8.37 15.67 -12.58
CA LEU A 177 -8.06 17.04 -13.05
C LEU A 177 -8.68 17.38 -14.41
N GLY A 178 -8.82 16.39 -15.28
CA GLY A 178 -9.48 16.59 -16.58
C GLY A 178 -10.99 16.71 -16.51
N SER A 179 -11.62 16.56 -15.34
CA SER A 179 -13.06 16.43 -15.19
C SER A 179 -13.68 17.37 -14.17
N VAL A 180 -12.91 17.82 -13.18
CA VAL A 180 -13.39 18.70 -12.10
C VAL A 180 -12.41 19.84 -11.84
N PRO A 181 -12.84 20.94 -11.16
CA PRO A 181 -11.93 22.00 -10.77
C PRO A 181 -10.77 21.48 -9.89
N ALA A 182 -9.55 21.93 -10.17
CA ALA A 182 -8.37 21.51 -9.43
C ALA A 182 -8.47 21.80 -7.92
N SER A 183 -9.12 22.91 -7.53
CA SER A 183 -9.35 23.28 -6.13
C SER A 183 -10.21 22.27 -5.35
N SER A 184 -10.98 21.42 -6.06
CA SER A 184 -11.80 20.36 -5.46
C SER A 184 -11.00 19.07 -5.23
N ILE A 185 -9.70 19.04 -5.55
CA ILE A 185 -8.88 17.83 -5.47
C ILE A 185 -7.94 17.87 -4.26
N LEU A 186 -8.02 16.85 -3.45
CA LEU A 186 -7.05 16.52 -2.42
C LEU A 186 -6.32 15.23 -2.84
N TYR A 187 -5.04 15.35 -3.19
CA TYR A 187 -4.21 14.18 -3.49
C TYR A 187 -3.63 13.61 -2.19
N LEU A 188 -4.12 12.44 -1.78
CA LEU A 188 -3.57 11.69 -0.65
C LEU A 188 -2.35 10.90 -1.12
N LEU A 189 -1.18 11.48 -0.94
CA LEU A 189 0.11 10.97 -1.41
C LEU A 189 0.76 10.10 -0.32
N GLN A 190 1.00 8.84 -0.63
CA GLN A 190 1.48 7.87 0.36
C GLN A 190 2.88 7.32 0.08
N GLU A 191 3.47 7.72 -1.04
CA GLU A 191 4.82 7.35 -1.43
C GLU A 191 5.37 8.40 -2.41
N ASP A 192 6.66 8.45 -2.61
CA ASP A 192 7.20 9.14 -3.77
C ASP A 192 6.94 8.28 -5.02
N GLU A 193 5.82 8.57 -5.69
CA GLU A 193 5.34 7.74 -6.80
C GLU A 193 6.24 7.85 -8.04
N ARG A 194 7.16 8.83 -8.11
CA ARG A 194 8.21 8.88 -9.13
C ARG A 194 9.12 7.65 -9.08
N MET A 195 9.25 7.03 -7.89
CA MET A 195 10.04 5.82 -7.68
C MET A 195 9.36 4.53 -8.18
N PHE A 196 8.12 4.62 -8.66
CA PHE A 196 7.45 3.48 -9.29
C PHE A 196 7.96 3.23 -10.70
N TYR A 197 8.62 4.21 -11.30
CA TYR A 197 9.01 4.21 -12.71
C TYR A 197 10.51 4.41 -12.88
N PRO A 198 11.11 3.79 -13.91
CA PRO A 198 12.42 4.22 -14.39
C PRO A 198 12.33 5.66 -14.95
N PHE A 199 13.47 6.28 -15.22
CA PHE A 199 13.50 7.56 -15.90
C PHE A 199 12.85 7.43 -17.29
N GLY A 200 11.84 8.25 -17.56
CA GLY A 200 11.05 8.20 -18.81
C GLY A 200 9.70 8.89 -18.66
N ASP A 201 8.84 8.71 -19.67
CA ASP A 201 7.58 9.45 -19.84
C ASP A 201 6.63 9.34 -18.64
N ASP A 202 6.47 8.16 -18.04
CA ASP A 202 5.57 7.97 -16.89
C ASP A 202 6.08 8.75 -15.68
N ARG A 203 7.40 8.72 -15.44
CA ARG A 203 8.02 9.47 -14.35
C ARG A 203 7.88 10.97 -14.55
N LEU A 204 8.11 11.49 -15.77
CA LEU A 204 7.94 12.91 -16.09
C LEU A 204 6.50 13.36 -15.86
N ARG A 205 5.51 12.58 -16.27
CA ARG A 205 4.09 12.90 -16.02
C ARG A 205 3.73 12.85 -14.55
N CYS A 206 4.31 11.93 -13.81
CA CYS A 206 4.15 11.90 -12.35
C CYS A 206 4.73 13.18 -11.73
N GLU A 207 5.92 13.61 -12.16
CA GLU A 207 6.56 14.85 -11.70
C GLU A 207 5.70 16.08 -12.01
N GLU A 208 5.09 16.16 -13.21
CA GLU A 208 4.16 17.24 -13.58
C GLU A 208 2.96 17.33 -12.62
N ILE A 209 2.39 16.21 -12.19
CA ILE A 209 1.28 16.19 -11.22
C ILE A 209 1.77 16.58 -9.82
N LEU A 210 2.91 16.05 -9.39
CA LEU A 210 3.47 16.38 -8.07
C LEU A 210 3.91 17.85 -7.94
N ALA A 211 4.28 18.50 -9.05
CA ALA A 211 4.67 19.90 -9.08
C ALA A 211 3.52 20.91 -9.14
N ARG A 212 2.25 20.45 -9.17
CA ARG A 212 1.09 21.33 -9.27
C ARG A 212 0.90 22.21 -8.03
N ARG A 213 0.42 23.45 -8.25
CA ARG A 213 0.16 24.45 -7.21
C ARG A 213 -1.32 24.77 -7.02
N ASP A 214 -2.20 24.12 -7.78
CA ASP A 214 -3.64 24.35 -7.80
C ASP A 214 -4.48 23.19 -7.21
N ILE A 215 -3.83 22.15 -6.74
CA ILE A 215 -4.42 21.05 -5.95
C ILE A 215 -3.87 21.05 -4.52
N SER A 216 -4.59 20.42 -3.60
CA SER A 216 -4.10 20.20 -2.23
C SER A 216 -3.46 18.82 -2.09
N PHE A 217 -2.44 18.71 -1.20
CA PHE A 217 -1.78 17.44 -0.90
C PHE A 217 -1.96 17.09 0.58
N LEU A 218 -2.27 15.81 0.84
CA LEU A 218 -2.18 15.19 2.16
C LEU A 218 -1.17 14.05 2.10
N ILE A 219 -0.06 14.19 2.81
CA ILE A 219 1.11 13.34 2.64
C ILE A 219 1.25 12.41 3.85
N ASN A 220 1.40 11.13 3.56
CA ASN A 220 1.60 10.11 4.58
C ASN A 220 3.02 10.18 5.12
N THR A 221 3.14 10.56 6.36
CA THR A 221 4.29 10.86 7.19
C THR A 221 5.03 12.17 6.88
N LYS A 222 5.50 12.77 7.98
CA LYS A 222 6.42 13.92 7.91
C LYS A 222 7.71 13.58 7.15
N LEU A 223 8.19 12.34 7.26
CA LEU A 223 9.39 11.92 6.53
C LEU A 223 9.22 12.02 5.02
N LEU A 224 8.10 11.55 4.49
CA LEU A 224 7.83 11.68 3.05
C LEU A 224 7.64 13.15 2.66
N PHE A 225 6.91 13.93 3.46
CA PHE A 225 6.73 15.35 3.23
C PHE A 225 8.07 16.09 3.17
N ASP A 226 8.93 15.92 4.16
CA ASP A 226 10.24 16.56 4.24
C ASP A 226 11.15 16.12 3.08
N HIS A 227 11.07 14.84 2.68
CA HIS A 227 11.81 14.34 1.52
C HIS A 227 11.40 15.05 0.22
N LEU A 228 10.09 15.14 -0.05
CA LEU A 228 9.58 15.76 -1.27
C LEU A 228 9.98 17.22 -1.35
N VAL A 229 9.92 17.96 -0.24
CA VAL A 229 10.36 19.35 -0.16
C VAL A 229 11.88 19.47 -0.39
N ALA A 230 12.67 18.61 0.26
CA ALA A 230 14.13 18.60 0.12
C ALA A 230 14.58 18.21 -1.29
N ASP A 231 13.78 17.38 -1.98
CA ASP A 231 14.04 16.95 -3.37
C ASP A 231 13.50 17.94 -4.43
N GLY A 232 13.13 19.16 -4.01
CA GLY A 232 12.81 20.28 -4.90
C GLY A 232 11.33 20.49 -5.21
N LEU A 233 10.42 19.71 -4.66
CA LEU A 233 8.97 19.93 -4.78
C LEU A 233 8.51 21.01 -3.79
N THR A 234 8.92 22.26 -4.03
CA THR A 234 8.64 23.41 -3.13
C THR A 234 7.16 23.70 -2.95
N ASN A 235 6.33 23.39 -3.96
CA ASN A 235 4.87 23.50 -3.87
C ASN A 235 4.27 22.65 -2.75
N ILE A 236 4.92 21.55 -2.38
CA ILE A 236 4.47 20.68 -1.28
C ILE A 236 4.52 21.43 0.06
N ALA A 237 5.51 22.31 0.28
CA ALA A 237 5.55 23.13 1.48
C ALA A 237 4.40 24.14 1.56
N GLU A 238 3.87 24.60 0.42
CA GLU A 238 2.82 25.62 0.32
C GLU A 238 1.41 24.98 0.32
N MET A 239 1.23 23.92 -0.47
CA MET A 239 -0.07 23.30 -0.75
C MET A 239 -0.31 22.00 0.02
N GLY A 240 0.71 21.48 0.69
CA GLY A 240 0.68 20.19 1.36
C GLY A 240 0.48 20.30 2.87
N SER A 241 0.02 19.21 3.41
CA SER A 241 0.06 18.87 4.83
C SER A 241 0.42 17.41 4.96
N TYR A 242 0.79 17.00 6.17
CA TYR A 242 1.12 15.60 6.42
C TYR A 242 0.31 15.07 7.62
N PHE A 243 0.24 13.77 7.72
CA PHE A 243 -0.26 13.04 8.88
C PHE A 243 0.71 11.89 9.21
N GLU A 244 0.69 11.44 10.46
CA GLU A 244 1.39 10.21 10.85
C GLU A 244 0.35 9.08 10.95
N PRO A 245 0.60 7.89 10.35
CA PRO A 245 -0.38 6.80 10.37
C PRO A 245 -0.65 6.30 11.79
N ALA A 246 -1.87 5.85 12.05
CA ALA A 246 -2.24 5.28 13.33
C ALA A 246 -2.23 3.76 13.32
N PHE A 247 -1.86 3.20 14.46
CA PHE A 247 -1.78 1.75 14.73
C PHE A 247 -2.61 1.40 15.97
N PRO A 248 -3.95 1.33 15.85
CA PRO A 248 -4.83 1.09 16.99
C PRO A 248 -4.49 -0.21 17.73
N SER A 249 -4.38 -0.13 19.07
CA SER A 249 -4.00 -1.25 19.93
C SER A 249 -5.00 -2.43 19.91
N ARG A 250 -6.25 -2.19 19.47
CA ARG A 250 -7.21 -3.27 19.23
C ARG A 250 -6.85 -4.14 18.02
N VAL A 251 -6.04 -3.59 17.07
CA VAL A 251 -5.56 -4.27 15.87
C VAL A 251 -4.13 -4.75 16.05
N PHE A 252 -3.23 -3.81 16.45
CA PHE A 252 -1.81 -4.05 16.59
C PHE A 252 -1.42 -4.08 18.07
N ARG A 253 -1.14 -5.26 18.57
CA ARG A 253 -0.71 -5.49 19.95
C ARG A 253 0.08 -6.79 20.06
N PRO A 254 0.96 -6.92 21.05
CA PRO A 254 1.58 -8.20 21.38
C PRO A 254 0.51 -9.27 21.64
N SER A 255 0.78 -10.50 21.20
CA SER A 255 -0.10 -11.63 21.52
C SER A 255 -0.18 -11.82 23.03
N SER A 256 -1.39 -12.00 23.53
CA SER A 256 -1.65 -12.37 24.93
C SER A 256 -1.42 -13.86 25.21
N VAL A 257 -1.19 -14.65 24.17
CA VAL A 257 -0.92 -16.08 24.32
C VAL A 257 0.53 -16.25 24.76
N ASP A 258 0.73 -16.81 25.93
CA ASP A 258 2.04 -17.18 26.43
C ASP A 258 2.72 -18.13 25.44
N LYS A 259 3.99 -17.87 25.16
CA LYS A 259 4.77 -18.79 24.33
C LYS A 259 4.93 -20.10 25.08
N GLU A 260 4.74 -21.20 24.36
CA GLU A 260 5.03 -22.52 24.89
C GLU A 260 6.45 -22.55 25.47
N PRO A 261 6.65 -23.08 26.68
CA PRO A 261 8.00 -23.26 27.22
C PRO A 261 8.86 -24.04 26.24
N GLY A 262 9.99 -23.45 25.78
CA GLY A 262 10.86 -24.05 24.78
C GLY A 262 10.44 -23.84 23.32
N GLY A 263 9.34 -23.14 23.05
CA GLY A 263 8.93 -22.77 21.69
C GLY A 263 9.91 -21.82 21.03
N LYS A 264 10.17 -22.03 19.71
CA LYS A 264 11.04 -21.17 18.93
C LYS A 264 10.50 -19.74 18.84
N ARG A 265 11.41 -18.78 18.73
CA ARG A 265 11.11 -17.40 18.39
C ARG A 265 10.75 -17.27 16.92
N LYS A 266 9.95 -16.26 16.57
CA LYS A 266 9.54 -16.04 15.20
C LYS A 266 10.26 -14.84 14.60
N PHE A 267 10.96 -15.10 13.50
CA PHE A 267 11.53 -14.10 12.62
C PHE A 267 10.63 -13.96 11.38
N ILE A 268 10.20 -12.73 11.04
CA ILE A 268 9.42 -12.45 9.84
C ILE A 268 10.27 -11.72 8.80
N PHE A 269 10.14 -12.14 7.53
CA PHE A 269 10.60 -11.36 6.37
C PHE A 269 9.41 -10.93 5.54
N TYR A 270 9.27 -9.61 5.30
CA TYR A 270 8.25 -9.10 4.40
C TYR A 270 8.70 -9.28 2.94
N ALA A 271 8.19 -10.32 2.31
CA ALA A 271 8.66 -10.89 1.04
C ALA A 271 7.74 -10.50 -0.13
N ARG A 272 8.17 -9.56 -0.97
CA ARG A 272 7.44 -9.16 -2.18
C ARG A 272 8.39 -9.06 -3.38
N PRO A 273 8.71 -10.19 -4.04
CA PRO A 273 9.68 -10.24 -5.14
C PRO A 273 9.30 -9.36 -6.32
N ASN A 274 8.00 -9.18 -6.58
CA ASN A 274 7.48 -8.37 -7.69
C ASN A 274 7.40 -6.87 -7.38
N ASN A 275 7.75 -6.43 -6.16
CA ASN A 275 7.89 -5.03 -5.83
C ASN A 275 9.37 -4.70 -5.62
N VAL A 276 10.01 -4.16 -6.63
CA VAL A 276 11.46 -3.90 -6.66
C VAL A 276 11.96 -3.06 -5.46
N ARG A 277 11.11 -2.17 -4.93
CA ARG A 277 11.45 -1.33 -3.78
C ARG A 277 11.56 -2.11 -2.46
N ASN A 278 10.96 -3.30 -2.37
CA ASN A 278 11.07 -4.17 -1.18
C ASN A 278 12.41 -4.91 -1.08
N LEU A 279 13.33 -4.74 -2.03
CA LEU A 279 14.69 -5.30 -2.02
C LEU A 279 14.70 -6.79 -1.64
N PHE A 280 13.79 -7.56 -2.25
CA PHE A 280 13.57 -8.97 -1.92
C PHE A 280 14.87 -9.79 -1.97
N TYR A 281 15.64 -9.66 -3.06
CA TYR A 281 16.86 -10.45 -3.24
C TYR A 281 17.94 -10.06 -2.23
N LEU A 282 18.11 -8.78 -1.92
CA LEU A 282 18.99 -8.35 -0.84
C LEU A 282 18.55 -8.95 0.51
N GLY A 283 17.24 -8.98 0.77
CA GLY A 283 16.69 -9.63 1.96
C GLY A 283 17.04 -11.12 2.05
N ILE A 284 16.95 -11.86 0.93
CA ILE A 284 17.36 -13.27 0.86
C ILE A 284 18.86 -13.43 1.17
N GLU A 285 19.73 -12.62 0.55
CA GLU A 285 21.18 -12.66 0.80
C GLU A 285 21.52 -12.35 2.26
N VAL A 286 20.80 -11.41 2.87
CA VAL A 286 20.96 -11.06 4.29
C VAL A 286 20.55 -12.20 5.20
N ILE A 287 19.43 -12.88 4.93
CA ILE A 287 18.95 -14.01 5.72
C ILE A 287 19.90 -15.20 5.57
N GLU A 288 20.34 -15.53 4.35
CA GLU A 288 21.32 -16.59 4.09
C GLU A 288 22.61 -16.34 4.88
N ALA A 289 23.15 -15.12 4.82
CA ALA A 289 24.35 -14.76 5.56
C ALA A 289 24.13 -14.78 7.09
N ALA A 290 22.96 -14.37 7.57
CA ALA A 290 22.62 -14.41 8.99
C ALA A 290 22.53 -15.84 9.53
N ILE A 291 22.02 -16.78 8.73
CA ILE A 291 22.01 -18.21 9.05
C ILE A 291 23.43 -18.75 9.05
N ALA A 292 24.21 -18.51 7.98
CA ALA A 292 25.59 -19.02 7.84
C ALA A 292 26.52 -18.53 8.96
N HIS A 293 26.30 -17.30 9.47
CA HIS A 293 27.09 -16.73 10.58
C HIS A 293 26.47 -16.96 11.96
N ASN A 294 25.47 -17.83 12.05
CA ASN A 294 24.73 -18.16 13.29
C ASN A 294 24.16 -16.92 14.03
N VAL A 295 23.79 -15.89 13.28
CA VAL A 295 23.01 -14.74 13.78
C VAL A 295 21.55 -15.15 13.98
N LEU A 296 21.01 -15.91 13.01
CA LEU A 296 19.72 -16.57 13.10
C LEU A 296 19.95 -18.08 13.29
N ASP A 297 20.07 -18.52 14.55
CA ASP A 297 20.17 -19.93 14.90
C ASP A 297 18.82 -20.62 14.68
N LEU A 298 18.73 -21.52 13.72
CA LEU A 298 17.50 -22.23 13.34
C LEU A 298 17.00 -23.20 14.42
N ASN A 299 17.76 -23.49 15.45
CA ASN A 299 17.26 -24.20 16.64
C ASN A 299 16.40 -23.29 17.53
N VAL A 300 16.62 -21.97 17.44
CA VAL A 300 15.96 -20.93 18.24
C VAL A 300 14.90 -20.16 17.45
N TRP A 301 15.09 -20.01 16.12
CA TRP A 301 14.26 -19.18 15.28
C TRP A 301 13.52 -19.96 14.19
N ASP A 302 12.22 -19.73 14.08
CA ASP A 302 11.42 -20.06 12.89
C ASP A 302 11.38 -18.84 11.95
N ILE A 303 11.69 -19.06 10.68
CA ILE A 303 11.67 -18.02 9.67
C ILE A 303 10.35 -18.07 8.90
N VAL A 304 9.59 -16.97 8.93
CA VAL A 304 8.29 -16.82 8.28
C VAL A 304 8.40 -15.77 7.18
N PHE A 305 8.06 -16.14 5.96
CA PHE A 305 7.95 -15.22 4.83
C PHE A 305 6.49 -14.79 4.66
N VAL A 306 6.25 -13.49 4.72
CA VAL A 306 4.92 -12.90 4.56
C VAL A 306 4.92 -11.97 3.37
N GLY A 307 4.01 -12.20 2.43
CA GLY A 307 3.92 -11.37 1.25
C GLY A 307 3.04 -11.95 0.15
N LYS A 308 3.54 -11.88 -1.07
CA LYS A 308 2.83 -12.36 -2.25
C LYS A 308 3.81 -12.80 -3.33
N ASP A 309 3.45 -13.88 -4.04
CA ASP A 309 4.23 -14.41 -5.17
C ASP A 309 5.66 -14.81 -4.78
N THR A 310 5.86 -15.28 -3.53
CA THR A 310 7.16 -15.69 -3.00
C THR A 310 7.57 -17.03 -3.61
N PRO A 311 8.73 -17.13 -4.26
CA PRO A 311 9.20 -18.41 -4.80
C PRO A 311 9.48 -19.43 -3.68
N ASP A 312 9.57 -20.72 -4.05
CA ASP A 312 10.08 -21.72 -3.13
C ASP A 312 11.60 -21.55 -2.96
N ILE A 313 12.04 -21.46 -1.71
CA ILE A 313 13.42 -21.14 -1.37
C ILE A 313 13.92 -22.19 -0.39
N VAL A 314 15.14 -22.66 -0.64
CA VAL A 314 15.91 -23.49 0.28
C VAL A 314 17.23 -22.78 0.56
N PHE A 315 17.51 -22.48 1.83
CA PHE A 315 18.78 -21.92 2.25
C PHE A 315 19.88 -22.98 2.27
N GLY A 316 21.16 -22.56 2.23
CA GLY A 316 22.31 -23.44 2.01
C GLY A 316 22.46 -24.60 2.99
N ASN A 317 21.79 -24.53 4.15
CA ASN A 317 21.73 -25.61 5.14
C ASN A 317 20.51 -26.56 4.97
N GLY A 318 19.76 -26.45 3.88
CA GLY A 318 18.56 -27.24 3.60
C GLY A 318 17.28 -26.73 4.28
N TYR A 319 17.31 -25.59 4.96
CA TYR A 319 16.13 -25.01 5.62
C TYR A 319 15.21 -24.28 4.64
N SER A 320 13.90 -24.56 4.72
CA SER A 320 12.88 -23.86 3.97
C SER A 320 12.03 -22.97 4.91
N PRO A 321 11.84 -21.68 4.60
CA PRO A 321 11.02 -20.80 5.44
C PRO A 321 9.54 -21.16 5.35
N ILE A 322 8.80 -20.86 6.41
CA ILE A 322 7.34 -20.98 6.44
C ILE A 322 6.74 -19.84 5.61
N LYS A 323 6.02 -20.15 4.53
CA LYS A 323 5.36 -19.12 3.71
C LYS A 323 3.94 -18.83 4.21
N ARG A 324 3.59 -17.54 4.28
CA ARG A 324 2.27 -17.01 4.60
C ARG A 324 1.90 -15.97 3.56
N GLU A 325 1.03 -16.33 2.63
CA GLU A 325 0.61 -15.48 1.51
C GLU A 325 -0.90 -15.26 1.52
N ASN A 326 -1.34 -14.17 0.89
CA ASN A 326 -2.76 -13.85 0.72
C ASN A 326 -3.54 -13.80 2.05
N MET A 327 -2.89 -13.42 3.13
CA MET A 327 -3.50 -13.28 4.44
C MET A 327 -4.55 -12.18 4.42
N SER A 328 -5.62 -12.36 5.17
CA SER A 328 -6.52 -11.27 5.51
C SER A 328 -5.83 -10.28 6.46
N TRP A 329 -6.40 -9.08 6.58
CA TRP A 329 -5.88 -8.07 7.51
C TRP A 329 -5.82 -8.58 8.96
N SER A 330 -6.88 -9.26 9.41
CA SER A 330 -6.94 -9.81 10.77
C SER A 330 -5.93 -10.93 11.00
N GLU A 331 -5.72 -11.81 10.01
CA GLU A 331 -4.68 -12.87 10.09
C GLU A 331 -3.28 -12.26 10.17
N TYR A 332 -3.02 -11.23 9.35
CA TYR A 332 -1.74 -10.52 9.39
C TYR A 332 -1.50 -9.84 10.74
N ALA A 333 -2.50 -9.11 11.26
CA ALA A 333 -2.40 -8.45 12.56
C ALA A 333 -2.20 -9.46 13.71
N ALA A 334 -2.91 -10.58 13.68
CA ALA A 334 -2.73 -11.67 14.65
C ALA A 334 -1.31 -12.27 14.58
N LEU A 335 -0.79 -12.50 13.36
CA LEU A 335 0.58 -12.97 13.17
C LEU A 335 1.60 -11.94 13.68
N ALA A 336 1.44 -10.66 13.34
CA ALA A 336 2.34 -9.59 13.77
C ALA A 336 2.52 -9.56 15.30
N GLY A 337 1.45 -9.78 16.06
CA GLY A 337 1.50 -9.86 17.52
C GLY A 337 2.33 -11.03 18.07
N THR A 338 2.64 -12.05 17.26
CA THR A 338 3.45 -13.21 17.68
C THR A 338 4.92 -13.09 17.29
N ILE A 339 5.30 -12.06 16.53
CA ILE A 339 6.65 -11.91 15.98
C ILE A 339 7.61 -11.33 17.02
N ASP A 340 8.82 -11.84 17.05
CA ASP A 340 9.90 -11.34 17.90
C ASP A 340 10.83 -10.39 17.18
N LEU A 341 11.19 -10.73 15.93
CA LEU A 341 12.10 -9.98 15.10
C LEU A 341 11.60 -9.95 13.66
N GLY A 342 11.69 -8.80 12.99
CA GLY A 342 11.35 -8.65 11.59
C GLY A 342 12.48 -8.08 10.74
N LEU A 343 12.52 -8.46 9.47
CA LEU A 343 13.25 -7.79 8.41
C LEU A 343 12.22 -7.28 7.40
N SER A 344 12.12 -5.97 7.25
CA SER A 344 11.23 -5.36 6.28
C SER A 344 11.94 -4.23 5.56
N LEU A 345 12.25 -4.45 4.29
CA LEU A 345 13.02 -3.52 3.47
C LEU A 345 12.09 -2.72 2.57
N MET A 346 12.37 -1.42 2.46
CA MET A 346 11.68 -0.53 1.54
C MET A 346 12.65 0.59 1.10
N TYR A 347 13.07 0.54 -0.15
CA TYR A 347 14.04 1.50 -0.71
C TYR A 347 13.33 2.76 -1.20
N THR A 348 12.74 3.48 -0.24
CA THR A 348 11.97 4.72 -0.42
C THR A 348 12.08 5.59 0.85
N PRO A 349 11.74 6.89 0.77
CA PRO A 349 11.76 7.79 1.93
C PRO A 349 10.67 7.48 2.96
N HIS A 350 9.54 6.90 2.55
CA HIS A 350 8.48 6.51 3.47
C HIS A 350 8.94 5.39 4.40
N PRO A 351 8.57 5.40 5.71
CA PRO A 351 8.99 4.36 6.65
C PRO A 351 8.43 2.97 6.32
N SER A 352 7.38 2.89 5.50
CA SER A 352 6.59 1.69 5.20
C SER A 352 5.70 1.25 6.36
N TYR A 353 4.55 0.64 6.05
CA TYR A 353 3.63 0.13 7.07
C TYR A 353 4.17 -1.10 7.81
N PRO A 354 4.73 -2.15 7.13
CA PRO A 354 5.12 -3.37 7.83
C PRO A 354 6.12 -3.19 8.97
N PRO A 355 7.16 -2.34 8.89
CA PRO A 355 8.01 -2.06 10.04
C PRO A 355 7.25 -1.43 11.20
N LEU A 356 6.30 -0.54 10.92
CA LEU A 356 5.52 0.16 11.94
C LEU A 356 4.46 -0.75 12.56
N ASP A 357 3.76 -1.58 11.75
CA ASP A 357 2.81 -2.60 12.20
C ASP A 357 3.45 -3.56 13.21
N LEU A 358 4.64 -4.06 12.85
CA LEU A 358 5.41 -4.99 13.69
C LEU A 358 5.88 -4.32 14.99
N ALA A 359 6.37 -3.08 14.92
CA ALA A 359 6.77 -2.33 16.11
C ALA A 359 5.57 -2.01 17.01
N ALA A 360 4.42 -1.65 16.43
CA ALA A 360 3.16 -1.45 17.14
C ALA A 360 2.63 -2.75 17.77
N SER A 361 3.04 -3.90 17.24
CA SER A 361 2.75 -5.23 17.79
C SER A 361 3.83 -5.75 18.74
N GLY A 362 4.81 -4.91 19.12
CA GLY A 362 5.85 -5.22 20.09
C GLY A 362 7.07 -5.98 19.55
N ALA A 363 7.19 -6.16 18.24
CA ALA A 363 8.37 -6.78 17.62
C ALA A 363 9.56 -5.81 17.54
N VAL A 364 10.76 -6.36 17.48
CA VAL A 364 11.96 -5.65 17.00
C VAL A 364 11.99 -5.74 15.48
N VAL A 365 12.36 -4.67 14.78
CA VAL A 365 12.39 -4.70 13.32
C VAL A 365 13.66 -4.06 12.78
N VAL A 366 14.29 -4.75 11.85
CA VAL A 366 15.38 -4.22 11.03
C VAL A 366 14.81 -3.74 9.70
N THR A 367 15.17 -2.52 9.31
CA THR A 367 14.81 -1.92 8.03
C THR A 367 16.00 -1.16 7.43
N ASN A 368 15.86 -0.70 6.18
CA ASN A 368 16.93 0.03 5.51
C ASN A 368 16.78 1.55 5.62
N GLN A 369 17.92 2.23 5.64
CA GLN A 369 18.05 3.66 5.41
C GLN A 369 17.75 3.99 3.94
N PHE A 370 17.23 5.21 3.70
CA PHE A 370 17.05 5.78 2.37
C PHE A 370 16.90 7.31 2.47
N GLY A 371 17.69 8.08 1.72
CA GLY A 371 17.59 9.54 1.72
C GLY A 371 17.59 10.11 3.14
N ILE A 372 16.57 10.87 3.50
CA ILE A 372 16.43 11.42 4.86
C ILE A 372 15.90 10.40 5.89
N LYS A 373 15.43 9.24 5.47
CA LYS A 373 15.06 8.12 6.36
C LYS A 373 16.32 7.44 6.89
N GLN A 374 16.97 8.04 7.88
CA GLN A 374 18.20 7.52 8.48
C GLN A 374 17.94 6.78 9.80
N ASP A 375 16.88 7.19 10.51
CA ASP A 375 16.50 6.66 11.82
C ASP A 375 14.97 6.68 11.97
N LEU A 376 14.42 5.64 12.57
CA LEU A 376 12.99 5.52 12.87
C LEU A 376 12.70 5.40 14.37
N ARG A 377 13.69 5.67 15.24
CA ARG A 377 13.52 5.61 16.71
C ARG A 377 12.47 6.57 17.24
N ARG A 378 12.14 7.63 16.50
CA ARG A 378 11.01 8.51 16.84
C ARG A 378 9.66 7.77 16.87
N TYR A 379 9.51 6.71 16.06
CA TYR A 379 8.32 5.85 16.08
C TYR A 379 8.45 4.76 17.14
N SER A 380 9.60 4.10 17.23
CA SER A 380 9.86 3.07 18.23
C SER A 380 11.36 2.80 18.36
N ALA A 381 11.85 2.68 19.60
CA ALA A 381 13.23 2.23 19.85
C ALA A 381 13.45 0.74 19.51
N ASN A 382 12.41 0.01 19.15
CA ASN A 382 12.51 -1.34 18.58
C ASN A 382 12.77 -1.35 17.07
N LEU A 383 12.88 -0.18 16.40
CA LEU A 383 13.20 -0.06 14.98
C LEU A 383 14.70 0.21 14.82
N ILE A 384 15.39 -0.63 14.03
CA ILE A 384 16.81 -0.53 13.74
C ILE A 384 16.97 -0.25 12.25
N CYS A 385 17.52 0.92 11.90
CA CYS A 385 17.80 1.31 10.53
C CYS A 385 19.27 1.07 10.20
N ALA A 386 19.55 0.43 9.07
CA ALA A 386 20.90 0.20 8.56
C ALA A 386 21.00 0.53 7.07
N ARG A 387 22.21 0.78 6.58
CA ARG A 387 22.43 0.95 5.13
C ARG A 387 21.92 -0.27 4.37
N ALA A 388 21.35 -0.05 3.18
CA ALA A 388 20.85 -1.14 2.30
C ALA A 388 22.04 -1.94 1.69
N GLU A 389 22.86 -2.50 2.53
CA GLU A 389 24.07 -3.28 2.23
C GLU A 389 24.02 -4.57 3.04
N ARG A 390 24.37 -5.70 2.42
CA ARG A 390 24.30 -7.01 3.06
C ARG A 390 24.98 -7.04 4.44
N ALA A 391 26.24 -6.58 4.52
CA ALA A 391 26.99 -6.62 5.78
C ALA A 391 26.36 -5.74 6.87
N ALA A 392 25.92 -4.53 6.52
CA ALA A 392 25.28 -3.61 7.47
C ALA A 392 23.94 -4.16 7.99
N LEU A 393 23.15 -4.80 7.11
CA LEU A 393 21.87 -5.40 7.49
C LEU A 393 22.06 -6.68 8.34
N VAL A 394 23.10 -7.49 8.08
CA VAL A 394 23.43 -8.64 8.93
C VAL A 394 23.84 -8.19 10.33
N GLU A 395 24.64 -7.12 10.44
CA GLU A 395 25.01 -6.57 11.74
C GLU A 395 23.79 -5.97 12.47
N ALA A 396 22.92 -5.30 11.74
CA ALA A 396 21.64 -4.81 12.30
C ALA A 396 20.74 -5.97 12.77
N LEU A 397 20.72 -7.11 12.05
CA LEU A 397 20.03 -8.33 12.51
C LEU A 397 20.65 -8.88 13.79
N ARG A 398 21.99 -8.85 13.94
CA ARG A 398 22.67 -9.25 15.18
C ARG A 398 22.22 -8.41 16.38
N GLN A 399 22.15 -7.08 16.20
CA GLN A 399 21.62 -6.17 17.19
C GLN A 399 20.14 -6.43 17.46
N GLY A 400 19.36 -6.68 16.39
CA GLY A 400 17.95 -7.02 16.48
C GLY A 400 17.68 -8.30 17.27
N VAL A 401 18.48 -9.35 17.05
CA VAL A 401 18.42 -10.61 17.81
C VAL A 401 18.70 -10.35 19.29
N ALA A 402 19.77 -9.62 19.61
CA ALA A 402 20.11 -9.29 20.99
C ALA A 402 18.96 -8.51 21.69
N LEU A 403 18.38 -7.53 21.00
CA LEU A 403 17.26 -6.76 21.52
C LEU A 403 15.96 -7.61 21.66
N ALA A 404 15.67 -8.46 20.68
CA ALA A 404 14.48 -9.32 20.70
C ALA A 404 14.52 -10.35 21.84
N ILE A 405 15.70 -10.80 22.23
CA ILE A 405 15.90 -11.72 23.36
C ILE A 405 15.80 -10.99 24.69
N ASN A 406 16.23 -9.73 24.75
CA ASN A 406 16.15 -8.89 25.96
C ASN A 406 14.71 -8.40 26.18
N GLN A 407 13.86 -9.28 26.72
CA GLN A 407 12.44 -9.02 26.96
C GLN A 407 12.17 -7.71 27.75
N PRO A 408 12.86 -7.41 28.86
CA PRO A 408 12.60 -6.17 29.61
C PRO A 408 12.85 -4.91 28.79
N LEU A 409 13.94 -4.87 28.02
CA LEU A 409 14.30 -3.73 27.18
C LEU A 409 13.33 -3.58 25.98
N ARG A 410 13.04 -4.68 25.30
CA ARG A 410 12.08 -4.74 24.20
C ARG A 410 10.70 -4.22 24.64
N GLN A 411 10.21 -4.69 25.80
CA GLN A 411 8.94 -4.25 26.38
C GLN A 411 8.96 -2.78 26.77
N LYS A 412 10.05 -2.31 27.39
CA LYS A 412 10.22 -0.88 27.71
C LYS A 412 10.14 -0.02 26.44
N ASN A 413 10.82 -0.41 25.37
CA ASN A 413 10.80 0.28 24.09
C ASN A 413 9.41 0.29 23.46
N PHE A 414 8.68 -0.83 23.56
CA PHE A 414 7.30 -0.92 23.07
C PHE A 414 6.36 0.01 23.82
N LEU A 415 6.42 0.04 25.14
CA LEU A 415 5.59 0.92 25.97
C LEU A 415 5.90 2.40 25.76
N GLY A 416 7.13 2.72 25.40
CA GLY A 416 7.59 4.09 25.13
C GLY A 416 7.57 4.48 23.65
N ASN A 417 6.90 3.72 22.76
CA ASN A 417 6.86 4.06 21.34
C ASN A 417 6.05 5.35 21.08
N GLY A 418 6.43 6.07 20.02
CA GLY A 418 5.77 7.30 19.57
C GLY A 418 4.75 7.09 18.46
N LEU A 419 4.27 5.86 18.25
CA LEU A 419 3.28 5.55 17.23
C LEU A 419 1.91 6.07 17.64
N CYS A 420 1.22 6.76 16.72
CA CYS A 420 -0.17 7.14 16.93
C CYS A 420 -1.04 5.88 17.01
N THR A 421 -2.01 5.86 17.93
CA THR A 421 -2.92 4.71 18.10
C THR A 421 -4.37 5.03 17.73
N ASP A 422 -4.63 6.25 17.25
CA ASP A 422 -5.98 6.72 16.94
C ASP A 422 -5.99 7.49 15.61
N TRP A 423 -6.79 7.04 14.66
CA TRP A 423 -6.95 7.70 13.36
C TRP A 423 -7.64 9.06 13.45
N GLU A 424 -8.53 9.27 14.40
CA GLU A 424 -9.16 10.60 14.60
C GLU A 424 -8.11 11.62 15.05
N VAL A 425 -7.22 11.23 15.96
CA VAL A 425 -6.08 12.05 16.39
C VAL A 425 -5.11 12.27 15.22
N SER A 426 -4.78 11.22 14.48
CA SER A 426 -3.87 11.28 13.33
C SER A 426 -4.30 12.30 12.28
N PHE A 427 -5.59 12.40 12.00
CA PHE A 427 -6.13 13.26 10.95
C PHE A 427 -6.74 14.56 11.46
N SER A 428 -6.78 14.82 12.77
CA SER A 428 -7.51 15.93 13.40
C SER A 428 -7.27 17.26 12.72
N ASP A 429 -6.01 17.70 12.62
CA ASP A 429 -5.63 19.01 12.06
C ASP A 429 -6.05 19.15 10.59
N THR A 430 -5.92 18.07 9.81
CA THR A 430 -6.31 18.07 8.40
C THR A 430 -7.82 18.14 8.24
N ILE A 431 -8.56 17.36 9.03
CA ILE A 431 -10.03 17.33 9.01
C ILE A 431 -10.60 18.69 9.41
N GLU A 432 -10.13 19.30 10.50
CA GLU A 432 -10.61 20.61 10.95
C GLU A 432 -10.33 21.70 9.89
N ARG A 433 -9.16 21.69 9.28
CA ARG A 433 -8.82 22.64 8.22
C ARG A 433 -9.70 22.48 6.99
N LEU A 434 -10.00 21.26 6.55
CA LEU A 434 -10.83 20.99 5.39
C LEU A 434 -12.31 21.26 5.68
N ALA A 435 -12.82 20.87 6.84
CA ALA A 435 -14.20 21.14 7.25
C ALA A 435 -14.50 22.64 7.42
N GLY A 436 -13.49 23.44 7.78
CA GLY A 436 -13.64 24.90 7.87
C GLY A 436 -13.59 25.64 6.52
N ARG A 437 -13.16 24.98 5.43
CA ARG A 437 -13.12 25.56 4.08
C ARG A 437 -14.35 25.22 3.23
N HIS A 438 -15.08 24.19 3.54
CA HIS A 438 -16.25 23.65 2.87
C HIS A 438 -17.47 23.59 3.78
#